data_6d6d46cf74971d667c68a77ff23e235a
#
_entry.id   6d6d46cf74971d667c68a77ff23e235a
#
_cell.length_a   1.000
_cell.length_b   1.000
_cell.length_c   1.000
_cell.angle_alpha   90.00
_cell.angle_beta   90.00
_cell.angle_gamma   90.00
#
_symmetry.space_group_name_H-M   'P 1'
#
loop_
_entity.id
_entity.type
_entity.pdbx_description
1 polymer ?
#
loop_
_entity_poly.entity_id
_entity_poly.type
_entity_poly.pdbx_seq_one_letter_code
_entity_poly.pdbx_strand_id
1 'polypeptide(L)'
;MDLQQQFERLAGRYFLYVHQWLFETTDGRITWLGGLPVLLLRTIGSKTGTQRTAALVYLKDGNDLVIVASNGGSDRAPAWLGNLRNTPRVGVQIGRERQTMRARIAGAAERARLWPLVNQMNAGRYDAYQSRTTREIPLVILSPERSTPPARSA
;
A
#
# COMPACT_ATOMS: atom_id res chain seq x y z
N MET A 1 -7.04 21.18 20.46
CA MET A 1 -7.11 20.27 19.31
C MET A 1 -8.40 20.60 18.58
N ASP A 2 -8.26 21.14 17.37
CA ASP A 2 -9.37 21.74 16.63
C ASP A 2 -10.33 20.65 16.15
N LEU A 3 -11.63 20.86 16.33
CA LEU A 3 -12.73 19.98 15.88
C LEU A 3 -12.60 19.66 14.37
N GLN A 4 -12.03 20.57 13.60
CA GLN A 4 -11.80 20.42 12.17
C GLN A 4 -10.74 19.33 11.88
N GLN A 5 -9.69 19.26 12.68
CA GLN A 5 -8.66 18.20 12.56
C GLN A 5 -9.16 16.82 12.98
N GLN A 6 -10.10 16.78 13.94
CA GLN A 6 -10.75 15.52 14.33
C GLN A 6 -11.71 15.03 13.25
N PHE A 7 -12.40 15.94 12.59
CA PHE A 7 -13.33 15.60 11.50
C PHE A 7 -12.59 15.09 10.27
N GLU A 8 -11.46 15.71 9.91
CA GLU A 8 -10.61 15.25 8.79
C GLU A 8 -9.97 13.88 9.05
N ARG A 9 -9.58 13.59 10.30
CA ARG A 9 -9.05 12.27 10.69
C ARG A 9 -10.12 11.19 10.64
N LEU A 10 -11.33 11.50 11.09
CA LEU A 10 -12.47 10.58 11.03
C LEU A 10 -12.95 10.39 9.59
N ALA A 11 -13.08 11.46 8.82
CA ALA A 11 -13.48 11.39 7.42
C ALA A 11 -12.48 10.58 6.58
N GLY A 12 -11.18 10.76 6.79
CA GLY A 12 -10.15 9.96 6.11
C GLY A 12 -10.21 8.47 6.44
N ARG A 13 -10.49 8.11 7.69
CA ARG A 13 -10.65 6.71 8.10
C ARG A 13 -11.93 6.08 7.56
N TYR A 14 -13.05 6.79 7.63
CA TYR A 14 -14.32 6.33 7.04
C TYR A 14 -14.24 6.20 5.53
N PHE A 15 -13.55 7.12 4.88
CA PHE A 15 -13.35 7.09 3.43
C PHE A 15 -12.55 5.85 2.98
N LEU A 16 -11.50 5.48 3.70
CA LEU A 16 -10.72 4.27 3.44
C LEU A 16 -11.55 2.99 3.66
N TYR A 17 -12.35 2.94 4.72
CA TYR A 17 -13.22 1.80 5.00
C TYR A 17 -14.35 1.65 3.97
N VAL A 18 -15.00 2.76 3.61
CA VAL A 18 -16.05 2.76 2.59
C VAL A 18 -15.47 2.37 1.23
N HIS A 19 -14.28 2.84 0.90
CA HIS A 19 -13.59 2.51 -0.34
C HIS A 19 -13.18 1.04 -0.40
N GLN A 20 -12.65 0.50 0.69
CA GLN A 20 -12.31 -0.92 0.80
C GLN A 20 -13.56 -1.80 0.64
N TRP A 21 -14.65 -1.44 1.33
CA TRP A 21 -15.92 -2.16 1.21
C TRP A 21 -16.49 -2.09 -0.20
N LEU A 22 -16.50 -0.92 -0.83
CA LEU A 22 -16.95 -0.74 -2.21
C LEU A 22 -16.09 -1.56 -3.19
N PHE A 23 -14.78 -1.59 -3.00
CA PHE A 23 -13.88 -2.36 -3.84
C PHE A 23 -14.12 -3.87 -3.71
N GLU A 24 -14.31 -4.37 -2.50
CA GLU A 24 -14.60 -5.78 -2.25
C GLU A 24 -15.98 -6.20 -2.78
N THR A 25 -16.99 -5.34 -2.63
CA THR A 25 -18.36 -5.63 -3.12
C THR A 25 -18.50 -5.48 -4.64
N THR A 26 -17.68 -4.69 -5.28
CA THR A 26 -17.72 -4.47 -6.74
C THR A 26 -16.74 -5.37 -7.51
N ASP A 27 -16.14 -6.36 -6.85
CA ASP A 27 -15.13 -7.27 -7.45
C ASP A 27 -14.00 -6.52 -8.18
N GLY A 28 -13.54 -5.44 -7.56
CA GLY A 28 -12.41 -4.67 -8.06
C GLY A 28 -12.71 -3.75 -9.25
N ARG A 29 -13.98 -3.46 -9.54
CA ARG A 29 -14.34 -2.53 -10.63
C ARG A 29 -13.90 -1.10 -10.37
N ILE A 30 -13.67 -0.72 -9.10
CA ILE A 30 -13.17 0.61 -8.72
C ILE A 30 -11.64 0.55 -8.63
N THR A 31 -10.98 0.80 -9.75
CA THR A 31 -9.51 0.83 -9.83
C THR A 31 -8.93 2.23 -9.64
N TRP A 32 -9.78 3.24 -9.56
CA TRP A 32 -9.38 4.64 -9.48
C TRP A 32 -10.14 5.36 -8.38
N LEU A 33 -9.44 6.10 -7.55
CA LEU A 33 -10.01 6.96 -6.53
C LEU A 33 -9.47 8.38 -6.68
N GLY A 34 -10.36 9.33 -7.01
CA GLY A 34 -9.95 10.72 -7.21
C GLY A 34 -8.84 10.89 -8.26
N GLY A 35 -8.82 10.05 -9.31
CA GLY A 35 -7.78 10.06 -10.33
C GLY A 35 -6.51 9.26 -9.98
N LEU A 36 -6.46 8.60 -8.83
CA LEU A 36 -5.31 7.82 -8.38
C LEU A 36 -5.54 6.30 -8.58
N PRO A 37 -4.52 5.56 -9.06
CA PRO A 37 -4.61 4.12 -9.18
C PRO A 37 -4.60 3.45 -7.81
N VAL A 38 -5.46 2.46 -7.60
CA VAL A 38 -5.64 1.75 -6.33
C VAL A 38 -5.52 0.25 -6.52
N LEU A 39 -4.84 -0.40 -5.59
CA LEU A 39 -4.76 -1.85 -5.48
C LEU A 39 -5.36 -2.33 -4.14
N LEU A 40 -5.75 -3.59 -4.08
CA LEU A 40 -5.98 -4.29 -2.83
C LEU A 40 -4.72 -5.10 -2.46
N LEU A 41 -4.20 -4.82 -1.29
CA LEU A 41 -3.11 -5.58 -0.69
C LEU A 41 -3.67 -6.57 0.32
N ARG A 42 -3.38 -7.86 0.14
CA ARG A 42 -3.74 -8.92 1.08
C ARG A 42 -2.50 -9.39 1.81
N THR A 43 -2.50 -9.25 3.12
CA THR A 43 -1.41 -9.67 4.01
C THR A 43 -1.92 -10.67 5.04
N ILE A 44 -1.01 -11.41 5.65
CA ILE A 44 -1.32 -12.31 6.77
C ILE A 44 -1.04 -11.57 8.07
N GLY A 45 -2.04 -11.47 8.92
CA GLY A 45 -1.91 -10.82 10.23
C GLY A 45 -0.80 -11.47 11.06
N SER A 46 0.19 -10.68 11.47
CA SER A 46 1.36 -11.19 12.19
C SER A 46 1.04 -11.78 13.57
N LYS A 47 -0.07 -11.35 14.17
CA LYS A 47 -0.52 -11.83 15.49
C LYS A 47 -1.61 -12.89 15.40
N THR A 48 -2.46 -12.86 14.37
CA THR A 48 -3.66 -13.69 14.27
C THR A 48 -3.57 -14.78 13.21
N GLY A 49 -2.63 -14.67 12.25
CA GLY A 49 -2.56 -15.55 11.10
C GLY A 49 -3.70 -15.39 10.10
N THR A 50 -4.64 -14.49 10.35
CA THR A 50 -5.77 -14.25 9.45
C THR A 50 -5.42 -13.27 8.33
N GLN A 51 -6.04 -13.47 7.16
CA GLN A 51 -5.86 -12.56 6.04
C GLN A 51 -6.46 -11.19 6.35
N ARG A 52 -5.70 -10.14 6.02
CA ARG A 52 -6.11 -8.74 6.11
C ARG A 52 -5.99 -8.10 4.75
N THR A 53 -6.94 -7.22 4.44
CA THR A 53 -6.98 -6.50 3.16
C THR A 53 -6.91 -5.00 3.40
N ALA A 54 -6.09 -4.31 2.60
CA ALA A 54 -6.00 -2.86 2.59
C ALA A 54 -6.09 -2.33 1.16
N ALA A 55 -6.88 -1.26 0.94
CA ALA A 55 -6.92 -0.54 -0.33
C ALA A 55 -5.86 0.57 -0.31
N LEU A 56 -4.95 0.56 -1.26
CA LEU A 56 -3.78 1.44 -1.28
C LEU A 56 -3.57 2.05 -2.65
N VAL A 57 -3.21 3.32 -2.67
CA VAL A 57 -2.68 3.98 -3.87
C VAL A 57 -1.30 3.41 -4.18
N TYR A 58 -0.98 3.22 -5.44
CA TYR A 58 0.30 2.71 -5.88
C TYR A 58 0.88 3.47 -7.06
N LEU A 59 2.20 3.46 -7.17
CA LEU A 59 2.95 3.91 -8.33
C LEU A 59 3.50 2.67 -9.05
N LYS A 60 3.41 2.66 -10.38
CA LYS A 60 4.07 1.62 -11.18
C LYS A 60 5.51 2.04 -11.51
N ASP A 61 6.47 1.19 -11.19
CA ASP A 61 7.90 1.37 -11.46
C ASP A 61 8.43 0.13 -12.20
N GLY A 62 8.40 0.18 -13.53
CA GLY A 62 8.68 -1.00 -14.35
C GLY A 62 7.66 -2.11 -14.10
N ASN A 63 8.13 -3.29 -13.70
CA ASN A 63 7.28 -4.42 -13.32
C ASN A 63 6.90 -4.41 -11.82
N ASP A 64 7.49 -3.50 -11.05
CA ASP A 64 7.23 -3.36 -9.63
C ASP A 64 6.08 -2.37 -9.37
N LEU A 65 5.45 -2.54 -8.21
CA LEU A 65 4.49 -1.59 -7.67
C LEU A 65 5.06 -0.99 -6.39
N VAL A 66 4.90 0.31 -6.22
CA VAL A 66 5.39 1.04 -5.05
C VAL A 66 4.20 1.54 -4.25
N ILE A 67 4.16 1.18 -2.97
CA ILE A 67 3.17 1.67 -2.01
C ILE A 67 3.84 2.38 -0.86
N VAL A 68 3.11 3.28 -0.20
CA VAL A 68 3.65 4.16 0.84
C VAL A 68 3.01 3.82 2.18
N ALA A 69 3.84 3.46 3.17
CA ALA A 69 3.37 3.11 4.51
C ALA A 69 3.15 4.34 5.39
N SER A 70 2.38 5.31 4.89
CA SER A 70 2.19 6.61 5.52
C SER A 70 1.23 6.59 6.71
N ASN A 71 0.19 5.78 6.67
CA ASN A 71 -0.90 5.83 7.65
C ASN A 71 -1.37 7.27 7.95
N GLY A 72 -1.47 8.11 6.90
CA GLY A 72 -1.88 9.51 7.02
C GLY A 72 -0.91 10.39 7.82
N GLY A 73 0.35 9.99 7.96
CA GLY A 73 1.35 10.69 8.79
C GLY A 73 1.24 10.42 10.30
N SER A 74 0.52 9.36 10.69
CA SER A 74 0.50 8.91 12.09
C SER A 74 1.87 8.42 12.53
N ASP A 75 2.20 8.58 13.82
CA ASP A 75 3.41 8.03 14.43
C ASP A 75 3.43 6.50 14.42
N ARG A 76 2.26 5.88 14.30
CA ARG A 76 2.14 4.44 14.11
C ARG A 76 2.15 4.09 12.62
N ALA A 77 3.01 3.16 12.25
CA ALA A 77 2.97 2.55 10.93
C ALA A 77 1.64 1.78 10.72
N PRO A 78 1.17 1.63 9.48
CA PRO A 78 0.00 0.81 9.21
C PRO A 78 0.29 -0.67 9.56
N ALA A 79 -0.75 -1.36 10.05
CA ALA A 79 -0.62 -2.75 10.50
C ALA A 79 -0.11 -3.69 9.39
N TRP A 80 -0.48 -3.45 8.14
CA TRP A 80 -0.03 -4.26 7.02
C TRP A 80 1.49 -4.21 6.81
N LEU A 81 2.18 -3.16 7.25
CA LEU A 81 3.64 -3.08 7.17
C LEU A 81 4.31 -4.14 8.05
N GLY A 82 3.84 -4.30 9.27
CA GLY A 82 4.29 -5.38 10.16
C GLY A 82 3.96 -6.76 9.62
N ASN A 83 2.78 -6.92 9.02
CA ASN A 83 2.35 -8.17 8.42
C ASN A 83 3.27 -8.60 7.27
N LEU A 84 3.58 -7.69 6.34
CA LEU A 84 4.45 -8.03 5.21
C LEU A 84 5.93 -8.21 5.60
N ARG A 85 6.38 -7.59 6.68
CA ARG A 85 7.72 -7.85 7.24
C ARG A 85 7.84 -9.28 7.75
N ASN A 86 6.79 -9.76 8.40
CA ASN A 86 6.72 -11.12 8.93
C ASN A 86 6.47 -12.16 7.82
N THR A 87 5.58 -11.82 6.86
CA THR A 87 5.23 -12.69 5.73
C THR A 87 5.31 -11.88 4.44
N PRO A 88 6.49 -11.84 3.76
CA PRO A 88 6.72 -10.99 2.60
C PRO A 88 5.94 -11.38 1.35
N ARG A 89 5.42 -12.58 1.30
CA ARG A 89 4.57 -13.04 0.21
C ARG A 89 3.17 -12.50 0.39
N VAL A 90 2.70 -11.65 -0.53
CA VAL A 90 1.45 -10.91 -0.42
C VAL A 90 0.57 -11.13 -1.64
N GLY A 91 -0.73 -11.03 -1.45
CA GLY A 91 -1.69 -11.00 -2.56
C GLY A 91 -1.93 -9.55 -3.01
N VAL A 92 -1.98 -9.33 -4.30
CA VAL A 92 -2.29 -8.03 -4.90
C VAL A 92 -3.42 -8.19 -5.90
N GLN A 93 -4.39 -7.29 -5.84
CA GLN A 93 -5.47 -7.25 -6.82
C GLN A 93 -5.60 -5.84 -7.39
N ILE A 94 -5.59 -5.76 -8.72
CA ILE A 94 -5.85 -4.52 -9.47
C ILE A 94 -6.99 -4.84 -10.43
N GLY A 95 -8.12 -4.18 -10.26
CA GLY A 95 -9.32 -4.56 -10.99
C GLY A 95 -9.71 -6.00 -10.70
N ARG A 96 -9.79 -6.82 -11.73
CA ARG A 96 -10.08 -8.26 -11.63
C ARG A 96 -8.84 -9.13 -11.59
N GLU A 97 -7.68 -8.55 -11.89
CA GLU A 97 -6.42 -9.28 -11.91
C GLU A 97 -5.89 -9.49 -10.51
N ARG A 98 -5.62 -10.73 -10.17
CA ARG A 98 -5.03 -11.15 -8.90
C ARG A 98 -3.68 -11.80 -9.15
N GLN A 99 -2.68 -11.39 -8.37
CA GLN A 99 -1.35 -11.97 -8.45
C GLN A 99 -0.72 -12.06 -7.07
N THR A 100 0.23 -12.97 -6.94
CA THR A 100 1.10 -13.03 -5.77
C THR A 100 2.36 -12.24 -6.05
N MET A 101 2.74 -11.39 -5.11
CA MET A 101 3.94 -10.57 -5.21
C MET A 101 4.80 -10.74 -3.95
N ARG A 102 6.05 -10.36 -4.05
CA ARG A 102 6.97 -10.32 -2.92
C ARG A 102 7.20 -8.88 -2.50
N ALA A 103 6.97 -8.60 -1.22
CA ALA A 103 7.13 -7.28 -0.64
C ALA A 103 8.50 -7.11 0.01
N ARG A 104 9.11 -5.95 -0.16
CA ARG A 104 10.30 -5.51 0.56
C ARG A 104 10.28 -4.02 0.82
N ILE A 105 10.99 -3.57 1.83
CA ILE A 105 11.13 -2.15 2.09
C ILE A 105 12.24 -1.60 1.17
N ALA A 106 11.98 -0.44 0.55
CA ALA A 106 12.96 0.24 -0.28
C ALA A 106 14.18 0.65 0.54
N GLY A 107 15.36 0.44 -0.02
CA GLY A 107 16.61 0.97 0.54
C GLY A 107 16.69 2.50 0.40
N ALA A 108 17.68 3.13 1.05
CA ALA A 108 17.80 4.59 1.10
C ALA A 108 17.93 5.23 -0.29
N ALA A 109 18.76 4.69 -1.17
CA ALA A 109 18.95 5.21 -2.53
C ALA A 109 17.69 5.05 -3.39
N GLU A 110 17.00 3.93 -3.27
CA GLU A 110 15.77 3.65 -3.98
C GLU A 110 14.63 4.53 -3.49
N ARG A 111 14.53 4.73 -2.17
CA ARG A 111 13.60 5.66 -1.56
C ARG A 111 13.83 7.09 -2.05
N ALA A 112 15.08 7.54 -2.09
CA ALA A 112 15.43 8.87 -2.56
C ALA A 112 15.01 9.09 -4.03
N ARG A 113 15.11 8.07 -4.87
CA ARG A 113 14.65 8.11 -6.26
C ARG A 113 13.14 8.12 -6.39
N LEU A 114 12.46 7.31 -5.60
CA LEU A 114 11.01 7.07 -5.74
C LEU A 114 10.14 8.06 -4.97
N TRP A 115 10.64 8.63 -3.87
CA TRP A 115 9.86 9.53 -3.04
C TRP A 115 9.27 10.74 -3.81
N PRO A 116 10.06 11.46 -4.63
CA PRO A 116 9.50 12.56 -5.42
C PRO A 116 8.39 12.11 -6.37
N LEU A 117 8.50 10.91 -6.93
CA LEU A 117 7.53 10.37 -7.88
C LEU A 117 6.20 10.02 -7.20
N VAL A 118 6.24 9.32 -6.07
CA VAL A 118 5.02 8.99 -5.33
C VAL A 118 4.38 10.25 -4.73
N ASN A 119 5.19 11.20 -4.29
CA ASN A 119 4.70 12.46 -3.74
C ASN A 119 4.01 13.32 -4.80
N GLN A 120 4.61 13.44 -5.98
CA GLN A 120 4.02 14.14 -7.12
C GLN A 120 2.70 13.49 -7.55
N MET A 121 2.68 12.17 -7.67
CA MET A 121 1.47 11.43 -8.02
C MET A 121 0.32 11.71 -7.05
N ASN A 122 0.61 11.85 -5.76
CA ASN A 122 -0.37 12.12 -4.70
C ASN A 122 -0.49 13.61 -4.33
N ALA A 123 -0.16 14.50 -5.26
CA ALA A 123 -0.31 15.96 -5.12
C ALA A 123 0.39 16.53 -3.87
N GLY A 124 1.58 16.05 -3.53
CA GLY A 124 2.38 16.52 -2.39
C GLY A 124 1.90 16.05 -1.01
N ARG A 125 0.89 15.18 -0.94
CA ARG A 125 0.33 14.72 0.34
C ARG A 125 1.30 13.89 1.18
N TYR A 126 2.21 13.14 0.54
CA TYR A 126 3.16 12.33 1.28
C TYR A 126 4.21 13.18 2.02
N ASP A 127 4.64 14.31 1.45
CA ASP A 127 5.48 15.28 2.17
C ASP A 127 4.74 15.87 3.37
N ALA A 128 3.46 16.20 3.21
CA ALA A 128 2.62 16.67 4.31
C ALA A 128 2.46 15.60 5.40
N TYR A 129 2.33 14.33 5.04
CA TYR A 129 2.26 13.23 6.00
C TYR A 129 3.61 13.02 6.71
N GLN A 130 4.73 13.11 5.99
CA GLN A 130 6.06 13.01 6.57
C GLN A 130 6.33 14.13 7.58
N SER A 131 5.82 15.33 7.36
CA SER A 131 5.98 16.45 8.28
C SER A 131 5.22 16.30 9.61
N ARG A 132 4.25 15.39 9.67
CA ARG A 132 3.44 15.13 10.87
C ARG A 132 4.06 14.13 11.84
N THR A 133 5.10 13.43 11.44
CA THR A 133 5.74 12.38 12.24
C THR A 133 7.26 12.44 12.15
N THR A 134 7.92 12.01 13.21
CA THR A 134 9.39 11.89 13.25
C THR A 134 9.88 10.56 12.68
N ARG A 135 9.03 9.55 12.56
CA ARG A 135 9.41 8.30 11.88
C ARG A 135 9.61 8.55 10.39
N GLU A 136 10.61 7.92 9.80
CA GLU A 136 10.72 7.87 8.35
C GLU A 136 9.60 7.00 7.78
N ILE A 137 8.77 7.57 6.89
CA ILE A 137 7.71 6.82 6.20
C ILE A 137 8.35 5.92 5.14
N PRO A 138 8.27 4.59 5.27
CA PRO A 138 8.88 3.69 4.31
C PRO A 138 8.08 3.59 3.01
N LEU A 139 8.81 3.40 1.92
CA LEU A 139 8.27 2.88 0.67
C LEU A 139 8.40 1.36 0.65
N VAL A 140 7.39 0.69 0.14
CA VAL A 140 7.39 -0.75 -0.03
C VAL A 140 7.33 -1.08 -1.52
N ILE A 141 8.24 -1.92 -1.96
CA ILE A 141 8.31 -2.42 -3.33
C ILE A 141 7.65 -3.79 -3.38
N LEU A 142 6.67 -3.92 -4.26
CA LEU A 142 6.02 -5.19 -4.56
C LEU A 142 6.51 -5.67 -5.92
N SER A 143 7.23 -6.77 -5.94
CA SER A 143 7.76 -7.37 -7.16
C SER A 143 6.99 -8.64 -7.50
N PRO A 144 6.68 -8.90 -8.80
CA PRO A 144 6.06 -10.15 -9.21
C PRO A 144 6.91 -11.34 -8.77
N GLU A 145 6.27 -12.39 -8.23
CA GLU A 145 6.98 -13.65 -8.04
C GLU A 145 7.36 -14.21 -9.42
N ARG A 146 8.65 -14.47 -9.62
CA ARG A 146 9.09 -15.21 -10.80
C ARG A 146 8.50 -16.60 -10.70
N SER A 147 7.66 -16.98 -11.66
CA SER A 147 7.31 -18.37 -11.85
C SER A 147 8.60 -19.13 -12.13
N THR A 148 9.03 -19.96 -11.18
CA THR A 148 10.11 -20.90 -11.44
C THR A 148 9.62 -21.80 -12.56
N PRO A 149 10.31 -21.87 -13.72
CA PRO A 149 9.95 -22.82 -14.75
C PRO A 149 9.95 -24.23 -14.13
N PRO A 150 9.01 -25.11 -14.48
CA PRO A 150 9.07 -26.46 -14.00
C PRO A 150 10.44 -27.05 -14.38
N ALA A 151 11.10 -27.67 -13.39
CA ALA A 151 12.36 -28.36 -13.62
C ALA A 151 12.17 -29.29 -14.83
N ARG A 152 12.92 -29.09 -15.89
CA ARG A 152 12.93 -30.03 -17.00
C ARG A 152 13.43 -31.34 -16.42
N SER A 153 12.53 -32.31 -16.29
CA SER A 153 12.90 -33.68 -16.04
C SER A 153 13.79 -34.16 -17.20
N ALA A 154 15.01 -34.48 -16.86
CA ALA A 154 15.95 -35.13 -17.75
C ALA A 154 15.54 -36.58 -18.01
#